data_c497f56e90624c7c33fe35af2ea1e34c
#
_entry.id   c497f56e90624c7c33fe35af2ea1e34c
#
_cell.length_a   1.000
_cell.length_b   1.000
_cell.length_c   1.000
_cell.angle_alpha   90.00
_cell.angle_beta   90.00
_cell.angle_gamma   90.00
#
_symmetry.space_group_name_H-M   'P 1'
#
loop_
_entity.id
_entity.type
_entity.pdbx_description
1 polymer ?
#
loop_
_entity_poly.entity_id
_entity_poly.type
_entity_poly.pdbx_seq_one_letter_code
_entity_poly.pdbx_strand_id
1 'polypeptide(L)'
;YSDREDRHIALPYDMVCAAQVDELNFLAARLETLDASGIAALNAATQRRNGFENIGQLIDFTYNEDFFVHIPEVRTPAELGNYYLNKSGMVQMPDEWKAGVDLAAFGQNAAEKEKGSFTDYGYILESGDDWVKHYEGREVPEEYRIMSSAQAPQIDPAKVDMDISAVQTAEQINVQTKEPQPVIP
;
A
#
# COMPACT_ATOMS: atom_id res chain seq x y z
N TYR A 1 -13.30 22.37 -0.96
CA TYR A 1 -13.98 21.11 -0.55
C TYR A 1 -13.76 19.96 -1.55
N SER A 2 -13.02 20.19 -2.64
CA SER A 2 -12.80 19.22 -3.74
C SER A 2 -11.53 18.37 -3.61
N ASP A 3 -10.56 18.76 -2.80
CA ASP A 3 -9.21 18.15 -2.82
C ASP A 3 -9.09 16.85 -2.01
N ARG A 4 -10.13 16.39 -1.32
CA ARG A 4 -10.07 15.17 -0.50
C ARG A 4 -10.57 13.91 -1.20
N GLU A 5 -11.40 14.04 -2.24
CA GLU A 5 -11.98 12.88 -2.93
C GLU A 5 -11.02 12.18 -3.90
N ASP A 6 -10.00 12.88 -4.41
CA ASP A 6 -9.06 12.33 -5.39
C ASP A 6 -7.86 11.59 -4.78
N ARG A 7 -7.75 11.52 -3.46
CA ARG A 7 -6.66 10.84 -2.74
C ARG A 7 -6.99 9.39 -2.35
N HIS A 8 -7.89 8.75 -3.05
CA HIS A 8 -8.24 7.37 -2.76
C HIS A 8 -7.20 6.41 -3.35
N ILE A 9 -6.64 5.52 -2.52
CA ILE A 9 -5.74 4.46 -2.94
C ILE A 9 -6.48 3.14 -2.89
N ALA A 10 -6.54 2.47 -4.04
CA ALA A 10 -7.10 1.14 -4.16
C ALA A 10 -6.01 0.10 -3.86
N LEU A 11 -5.87 -0.31 -2.59
CA LEU A 11 -4.95 -1.38 -2.21
C LEU A 11 -5.62 -2.74 -2.32
N PRO A 12 -4.91 -3.76 -2.86
CA PRO A 12 -5.37 -5.14 -2.81
C PRO A 12 -5.55 -5.60 -1.35
N TYR A 13 -6.68 -6.26 -1.07
CA TYR A 13 -7.01 -6.71 0.29
C TYR A 13 -5.92 -7.62 0.88
N ASP A 14 -5.40 -8.55 0.09
CA ASP A 14 -4.36 -9.50 0.52
C ASP A 14 -3.07 -8.79 0.94
N MET A 15 -2.72 -7.71 0.25
CA MET A 15 -1.55 -6.88 0.57
C MET A 15 -1.71 -6.19 1.94
N VAL A 16 -2.89 -5.65 2.21
CA VAL A 16 -3.20 -4.99 3.49
C VAL A 16 -3.21 -6.00 4.64
N CYS A 17 -3.79 -7.19 4.43
CA CYS A 17 -3.83 -8.25 5.43
C CYS A 17 -2.45 -8.82 5.77
N ALA A 18 -1.52 -8.82 4.82
CA ALA A 18 -0.16 -9.31 5.01
C ALA A 18 0.78 -8.28 5.66
N ALA A 19 0.37 -7.01 5.70
CA ALA A 19 1.20 -5.92 6.20
C ALA A 19 1.16 -5.81 7.74
N GLN A 20 2.27 -5.31 8.30
CA GLN A 20 2.31 -4.93 9.70
C GLN A 20 1.67 -3.54 9.91
N VAL A 21 1.09 -3.31 11.09
CA VAL A 21 0.42 -2.03 11.40
C VAL A 21 1.39 -0.85 11.29
N ASP A 22 2.62 -1.01 11.76
CA ASP A 22 3.66 0.02 11.67
C ASP A 22 4.04 0.34 10.23
N GLU A 23 4.08 -0.67 9.35
CA GLU A 23 4.28 -0.47 7.91
C GLU A 23 3.14 0.32 7.26
N LEU A 24 1.89 0.02 7.60
CA LEU A 24 0.73 0.75 7.10
C LEU A 24 0.73 2.20 7.58
N ASN A 25 1.12 2.43 8.83
CA ASN A 25 1.24 3.78 9.39
C ASN A 25 2.35 4.57 8.68
N PHE A 26 3.49 3.94 8.42
CA PHE A 26 4.57 4.55 7.67
C PHE A 26 4.17 4.84 6.22
N LEU A 27 3.51 3.89 5.54
CA LEU A 27 2.96 4.13 4.21
C LEU A 27 2.00 5.32 4.21
N ALA A 28 1.07 5.39 5.16
CA ALA A 28 0.11 6.50 5.26
C ALA A 28 0.82 7.86 5.35
N ALA A 29 1.84 7.97 6.20
CA ALA A 29 2.66 9.18 6.31
C ALA A 29 3.39 9.53 5.01
N ARG A 30 3.92 8.53 4.28
CA ARG A 30 4.56 8.74 2.99
C ARG A 30 3.58 9.21 1.92
N LEU A 31 2.35 8.68 1.92
CA LEU A 31 1.32 9.06 0.97
C LEU A 31 0.87 10.52 1.13
N GLU A 32 0.98 11.07 2.33
CA GLU A 32 0.72 12.50 2.57
C GLU A 32 1.73 13.42 1.86
N THR A 33 2.90 12.92 1.51
CA THR A 33 3.92 13.68 0.76
C THR A 33 3.66 13.73 -0.73
N LEU A 34 2.82 12.84 -1.28
CA LEU A 34 2.44 12.83 -2.68
C LEU A 34 1.34 13.86 -2.97
N ASP A 35 1.39 14.47 -4.13
CA ASP A 35 0.29 15.25 -4.66
C ASP A 35 -0.77 14.35 -5.36
N ALA A 36 -1.82 14.94 -5.90
CA ALA A 36 -2.87 14.19 -6.59
C ALA A 36 -2.34 13.42 -7.82
N SER A 37 -1.34 13.96 -8.50
CA SER A 37 -0.69 13.29 -9.65
C SER A 37 0.12 12.07 -9.19
N GLY A 38 0.88 12.19 -8.11
CA GLY A 38 1.63 11.10 -7.49
C GLY A 38 0.71 9.96 -7.02
N ILE A 39 -0.43 10.30 -6.41
CA ILE A 39 -1.46 9.31 -6.01
C ILE A 39 -2.06 8.60 -7.23
N ALA A 40 -2.38 9.33 -8.30
CA ALA A 40 -2.89 8.73 -9.54
C ALA A 40 -1.86 7.80 -10.19
N ALA A 41 -0.59 8.21 -10.23
CA ALA A 41 0.51 7.39 -10.72
C ALA A 41 0.73 6.12 -9.86
N LEU A 42 0.62 6.22 -8.53
CA LEU A 42 0.67 5.08 -7.62
C LEU A 42 -0.45 4.07 -7.90
N ASN A 43 -1.68 4.55 -8.06
CA ASN A 43 -2.83 3.70 -8.39
C ASN A 43 -2.63 3.01 -9.76
N ALA A 44 -2.15 3.73 -10.77
CA ALA A 44 -1.82 3.16 -12.06
C ALA A 44 -0.71 2.10 -11.96
N ALA A 45 0.35 2.40 -11.21
CA ALA A 45 1.47 1.47 -10.98
C ALA A 45 1.03 0.20 -10.22
N THR A 46 0.05 0.31 -9.33
CA THR A 46 -0.53 -0.83 -8.61
C THR A 46 -1.39 -1.71 -9.52
N GLN A 47 -2.15 -1.11 -10.46
CA GLN A 47 -2.99 -1.84 -11.42
C GLN A 47 -2.24 -2.40 -12.63
N ARG A 48 -0.99 -1.99 -12.87
CA ARG A 48 -0.22 -2.51 -14.01
C ARG A 48 -0.07 -4.02 -13.97
N ARG A 49 0.25 -4.66 -15.11
CA ARG A 49 0.38 -6.13 -15.23
C ARG A 49 1.29 -6.77 -14.19
N ASN A 50 2.40 -6.12 -13.85
CA ASN A 50 3.33 -6.52 -12.80
C ASN A 50 3.24 -5.52 -11.65
N GLY A 51 2.07 -5.38 -11.04
CA GLY A 51 1.84 -4.47 -9.93
C GLY A 51 2.74 -4.76 -8.73
N PHE A 52 2.54 -4.02 -7.68
CA PHE A 52 3.30 -4.22 -6.44
C PHE A 52 2.84 -5.46 -5.69
N GLU A 53 3.78 -6.17 -5.06
CA GLU A 53 3.54 -7.41 -4.34
C GLU A 53 3.33 -7.20 -2.83
N ASN A 54 3.86 -6.10 -2.28
CA ASN A 54 3.82 -5.82 -0.85
C ASN A 54 3.84 -4.31 -0.56
N ILE A 55 3.54 -3.96 0.68
CA ILE A 55 3.50 -2.56 1.16
C ILE A 55 4.87 -1.88 1.04
N GLY A 56 5.95 -2.61 1.24
CA GLY A 56 7.31 -2.06 1.12
C GLY A 56 7.59 -1.47 -0.26
N GLN A 57 7.10 -2.09 -1.33
CA GLN A 57 7.23 -1.56 -2.68
C GLN A 57 6.38 -0.29 -2.90
N LEU A 58 5.26 -0.16 -2.23
CA LEU A 58 4.47 1.08 -2.24
C LEU A 58 5.19 2.21 -1.50
N ILE A 59 5.84 1.90 -0.38
CA ILE A 59 6.70 2.85 0.33
C ILE A 59 7.85 3.28 -0.58
N ASP A 60 8.55 2.32 -1.23
CA ASP A 60 9.62 2.62 -2.17
C ASP A 60 9.15 3.48 -3.34
N PHE A 61 7.94 3.29 -3.86
CA PHE A 61 7.37 4.13 -4.91
C PHE A 61 7.38 5.61 -4.53
N THR A 62 7.06 5.94 -3.28
CA THR A 62 7.02 7.35 -2.82
C THR A 62 8.38 8.05 -2.83
N TYR A 63 9.46 7.30 -3.02
CA TYR A 63 10.83 7.81 -3.19
C TYR A 63 11.32 7.70 -4.63
N ASN A 64 10.58 7.01 -5.50
CA ASN A 64 10.93 6.73 -6.89
C ASN A 64 9.82 7.18 -7.85
N GLU A 65 9.21 8.34 -7.60
CA GLU A 65 8.12 8.83 -8.45
C GLU A 65 8.54 8.97 -9.92
N ASP A 66 9.80 9.38 -10.15
CA ASP A 66 10.37 9.56 -11.50
C ASP A 66 10.64 8.23 -12.25
N PHE A 67 10.61 7.11 -11.53
CA PHE A 67 10.78 5.78 -12.15
C PHE A 67 9.66 5.43 -13.14
N PHE A 68 8.49 6.04 -12.97
CA PHE A 68 7.35 5.82 -13.86
C PHE A 68 7.00 7.07 -14.64
N VAL A 69 6.66 6.87 -15.93
CA VAL A 69 5.99 7.87 -16.74
C VAL A 69 4.50 7.56 -16.72
N HIS A 70 3.70 8.48 -16.21
CA HIS A 70 2.26 8.36 -16.11
C HIS A 70 1.54 9.37 -17.01
N ILE A 71 0.62 8.88 -17.84
CA ILE A 71 -0.17 9.68 -18.79
C ILE A 71 -1.65 9.47 -18.44
N PRO A 72 -2.23 10.32 -17.58
CA PRO A 72 -3.56 10.10 -16.99
C PRO A 72 -4.71 10.15 -18.01
N GLU A 73 -4.55 10.88 -19.11
CA GLU A 73 -5.58 10.99 -20.14
C GLU A 73 -5.62 9.83 -21.13
N VAL A 74 -4.66 8.89 -21.06
CA VAL A 74 -4.53 7.77 -22.00
C VAL A 74 -4.94 6.46 -21.31
N ARG A 75 -6.02 5.86 -21.75
CA ARG A 75 -6.54 4.61 -21.19
C ARG A 75 -6.72 3.49 -22.22
N THR A 76 -6.63 3.84 -23.48
CA THR A 76 -6.81 2.89 -24.60
C THR A 76 -5.66 2.99 -25.59
N PRO A 77 -5.41 1.92 -26.38
CA PRO A 77 -4.41 1.96 -27.44
C PRO A 77 -4.62 3.09 -28.44
N ALA A 78 -5.86 3.39 -28.82
CA ALA A 78 -6.16 4.47 -29.75
C ALA A 78 -5.79 5.85 -29.19
N GLU A 79 -6.04 6.08 -27.90
CA GLU A 79 -5.64 7.30 -27.19
C GLU A 79 -4.13 7.42 -27.09
N LEU A 80 -3.40 6.31 -26.86
CA LEU A 80 -1.95 6.29 -26.86
C LEU A 80 -1.38 6.62 -28.24
N GLY A 81 -1.95 6.02 -29.29
CA GLY A 81 -1.58 6.33 -30.67
C GLY A 81 -1.79 7.81 -31.00
N ASN A 82 -2.94 8.37 -30.60
CA ASN A 82 -3.21 9.79 -30.77
C ASN A 82 -2.27 10.69 -29.96
N TYR A 83 -1.94 10.29 -28.73
CA TYR A 83 -0.99 11.01 -27.89
C TYR A 83 0.39 11.10 -28.55
N TYR A 84 0.94 9.99 -29.01
CA TYR A 84 2.26 9.98 -29.65
C TYR A 84 2.30 10.68 -30.99
N LEU A 85 1.25 10.55 -31.79
CA LEU A 85 1.22 11.16 -33.14
C LEU A 85 0.92 12.67 -33.12
N ASN A 86 0.09 13.12 -32.18
CA ASN A 86 -0.46 14.48 -32.27
C ASN A 86 -0.11 15.37 -31.05
N LYS A 87 0.16 14.79 -29.87
CA LYS A 87 0.38 15.59 -28.65
C LYS A 87 1.83 15.62 -28.19
N SER A 88 2.51 14.47 -28.16
CA SER A 88 3.86 14.36 -27.57
C SER A 88 4.97 15.00 -28.41
N GLY A 89 4.73 15.20 -29.72
CA GLY A 89 5.75 15.66 -30.65
C GLY A 89 6.87 14.64 -30.95
N MET A 90 6.77 13.42 -30.40
CA MET A 90 7.78 12.36 -30.59
C MET A 90 7.80 11.82 -32.00
N VAL A 91 6.66 11.81 -32.69
CA VAL A 91 6.54 11.35 -34.06
C VAL A 91 6.36 12.54 -34.97
N GLN A 92 7.39 12.80 -35.80
CA GLN A 92 7.36 13.85 -36.81
C GLN A 92 7.02 13.23 -38.16
N MET A 93 5.82 13.48 -38.68
CA MET A 93 5.39 13.11 -40.02
C MET A 93 4.41 14.17 -40.56
N PRO A 94 4.27 14.29 -41.88
CA PRO A 94 3.26 15.16 -42.50
C PRO A 94 1.85 14.82 -42.02
N ASP A 95 1.00 15.83 -41.78
CA ASP A 95 -0.37 15.62 -41.28
C ASP A 95 -1.23 14.77 -42.24
N GLU A 96 -0.98 14.85 -43.54
CA GLU A 96 -1.64 13.98 -44.53
C GLU A 96 -1.37 12.49 -44.30
N TRP A 97 -0.19 12.13 -43.78
CA TRP A 97 0.18 10.75 -43.49
C TRP A 97 -0.39 10.29 -42.13
N LYS A 98 -0.48 11.22 -41.19
CA LYS A 98 -1.10 10.92 -39.85
C LYS A 98 -2.54 10.46 -40.03
N ALA A 99 -3.29 11.06 -40.96
CA ALA A 99 -4.68 10.68 -41.25
C ALA A 99 -4.85 9.23 -41.73
N GLY A 100 -3.79 8.63 -42.29
CA GLY A 100 -3.79 7.23 -42.73
C GLY A 100 -3.33 6.22 -41.70
N VAL A 101 -2.93 6.65 -40.51
CA VAL A 101 -2.44 5.75 -39.46
C VAL A 101 -3.58 5.20 -38.63
N ASP A 102 -3.61 3.86 -38.47
CA ASP A 102 -4.48 3.23 -37.46
C ASP A 102 -3.93 3.51 -36.09
N LEU A 103 -4.58 4.43 -35.38
CA LEU A 103 -4.19 4.87 -34.03
C LEU A 103 -4.19 3.74 -33.01
N ALA A 104 -5.14 2.81 -33.10
CA ALA A 104 -5.23 1.71 -32.15
C ALA A 104 -4.10 0.70 -32.36
N ALA A 105 -3.82 0.33 -33.60
CA ALA A 105 -2.72 -0.57 -33.93
C ALA A 105 -1.36 0.08 -33.60
N PHE A 106 -1.20 1.36 -33.87
CA PHE A 106 0.01 2.09 -33.54
C PHE A 106 0.24 2.17 -32.04
N GLY A 107 -0.78 2.54 -31.26
CA GLY A 107 -0.69 2.62 -29.80
C GLY A 107 -0.47 1.25 -29.14
N GLN A 108 -1.11 0.20 -29.65
CA GLN A 108 -0.88 -1.16 -29.17
C GLN A 108 0.59 -1.60 -29.38
N ASN A 109 1.13 -1.36 -30.57
CA ASN A 109 2.54 -1.66 -30.87
C ASN A 109 3.51 -0.85 -29.99
N ALA A 110 3.20 0.42 -29.73
CA ALA A 110 3.99 1.25 -28.83
C ALA A 110 4.00 0.68 -27.41
N ALA A 111 2.81 0.40 -26.85
CA ALA A 111 2.67 -0.17 -25.52
C ALA A 111 3.42 -1.50 -25.35
N GLU A 112 3.39 -2.37 -26.35
CA GLU A 112 4.13 -3.65 -26.31
C GLU A 112 5.64 -3.45 -26.31
N LYS A 113 6.15 -2.51 -27.11
CA LYS A 113 7.59 -2.22 -27.18
C LYS A 113 8.14 -1.60 -25.92
N GLU A 114 7.41 -0.67 -25.33
CA GLU A 114 7.82 0.03 -24.12
C GLU A 114 7.35 -0.67 -22.82
N LYS A 115 6.65 -1.81 -22.98
CA LYS A 115 6.11 -2.61 -21.86
C LYS A 115 5.16 -1.81 -20.94
N GLY A 116 4.47 -0.83 -21.51
CA GLY A 116 3.51 -0.02 -20.79
C GLY A 116 2.22 -0.77 -20.50
N SER A 117 1.44 -0.24 -19.61
CA SER A 117 0.15 -0.81 -19.16
C SER A 117 -0.96 0.24 -19.21
N PHE A 118 -2.12 -0.14 -19.74
CA PHE A 118 -3.34 0.65 -19.65
C PHE A 118 -4.05 0.31 -18.35
N THR A 119 -4.40 1.34 -17.58
CA THR A 119 -5.10 1.20 -16.29
C THR A 119 -6.31 2.14 -16.24
N ASP A 120 -7.15 1.99 -15.22
CA ASP A 120 -8.28 2.90 -14.98
C ASP A 120 -7.82 4.32 -14.64
N TYR A 121 -6.58 4.46 -14.17
CA TYR A 121 -5.97 5.74 -13.79
C TYR A 121 -5.11 6.37 -14.91
N GLY A 122 -5.02 5.73 -16.05
CA GLY A 122 -4.23 6.18 -17.19
C GLY A 122 -3.20 5.16 -17.65
N TYR A 123 -2.39 5.55 -18.62
CA TYR A 123 -1.30 4.74 -19.14
C TYR A 123 -0.04 4.95 -18.32
N ILE A 124 0.66 3.87 -18.00
CA ILE A 124 1.88 3.90 -17.20
C ILE A 124 2.95 3.00 -17.81
N LEU A 125 4.19 3.48 -17.79
CA LEU A 125 5.38 2.73 -18.23
C LEU A 125 6.58 3.09 -17.34
N GLU A 126 7.61 2.26 -17.38
CA GLU A 126 8.87 2.52 -16.70
C GLU A 126 9.70 3.53 -17.51
N SER A 127 10.27 4.54 -16.86
CA SER A 127 11.06 5.60 -17.50
C SER A 127 12.40 5.09 -18.06
N GLY A 128 12.90 4.00 -17.48
CA GLY A 128 14.24 3.48 -17.75
C GLY A 128 15.27 3.92 -16.72
N ASP A 129 14.85 4.70 -15.72
CA ASP A 129 15.68 5.03 -14.56
C ASP A 129 15.84 3.82 -13.64
N ASP A 130 16.83 3.88 -12.75
CA ASP A 130 17.07 2.80 -11.78
C ASP A 130 16.08 2.89 -10.61
N TRP A 131 15.46 1.76 -10.28
CA TRP A 131 14.66 1.64 -9.05
C TRP A 131 15.58 1.56 -7.84
N VAL A 132 15.50 2.55 -6.96
CA VAL A 132 16.26 2.59 -5.71
C VAL A 132 15.41 2.06 -4.57
N LYS A 133 15.88 1.00 -3.91
CA LYS A 133 15.22 0.44 -2.74
C LYS A 133 15.56 1.26 -1.51
N HIS A 134 14.58 1.96 -0.96
CA HIS A 134 14.70 2.78 0.25
C HIS A 134 14.20 2.08 1.51
N TYR A 135 13.30 1.13 1.35
CA TYR A 135 12.68 0.41 2.45
C TYR A 135 13.02 -1.09 2.41
N GLU A 136 13.73 -1.55 3.44
CA GLU A 136 14.19 -2.95 3.54
C GLU A 136 13.17 -3.92 4.17
N GLY A 137 11.95 -3.44 4.48
CA GLY A 137 10.85 -4.27 5.01
C GLY A 137 10.97 -4.62 6.48
N ARG A 138 11.91 -4.04 7.24
CA ARG A 138 12.12 -4.31 8.67
C ARG A 138 12.35 -3.10 9.54
N GLU A 139 12.65 -1.95 8.98
CA GLU A 139 13.02 -0.75 9.72
C GLU A 139 12.05 0.40 9.44
N VAL A 140 10.84 0.26 10.00
CA VAL A 140 9.95 1.41 10.10
C VAL A 140 10.60 2.42 11.05
N PRO A 141 10.75 3.71 10.67
CA PRO A 141 11.26 4.74 11.55
C PRO A 141 10.50 4.81 12.87
N GLU A 142 11.21 5.07 13.98
CA GLU A 142 10.63 5.02 15.34
C GLU A 142 9.38 5.88 15.51
N GLU A 143 9.34 7.02 14.84
CA GLU A 143 8.21 7.95 14.86
C GLU A 143 6.90 7.37 14.31
N TYR A 144 6.98 6.32 13.48
CA TYR A 144 5.82 5.63 12.89
C TYR A 144 5.51 4.28 13.56
N ARG A 145 6.28 3.88 14.58
CA ARG A 145 6.09 2.63 15.32
C ARG A 145 5.06 2.82 16.42
N ILE A 146 3.86 2.29 16.21
CA ILE A 146 2.79 2.30 17.23
C ILE A 146 2.91 1.09 18.15
N MET A 147 3.25 -0.07 17.60
CA MET A 147 3.27 -1.34 18.33
C MET A 147 4.55 -1.56 19.13
N SER A 148 5.68 -0.97 18.75
CA SER A 148 6.93 -1.12 19.50
C SER A 148 7.13 -0.04 20.57
N SER A 149 6.36 1.03 20.56
CA SER A 149 6.34 2.04 21.62
C SER A 149 5.38 1.69 22.78
N ALA A 150 4.53 0.68 22.63
CA ALA A 150 3.90 0.04 23.74
C ALA A 150 4.99 -0.75 24.49
N GLN A 151 5.74 -0.06 25.36
CA GLN A 151 6.47 -0.74 26.44
C GLN A 151 5.49 -1.73 27.05
N ALA A 152 5.80 -3.03 26.93
CA ALA A 152 5.15 -4.02 27.75
C ALA A 152 5.19 -3.46 29.19
N PRO A 153 4.05 -3.39 29.90
CA PRO A 153 4.04 -2.85 31.24
C PRO A 153 5.15 -3.60 32.00
N GLN A 154 6.18 -2.86 32.42
CA GLN A 154 7.19 -3.41 33.31
C GLN A 154 6.44 -3.76 34.59
N ILE A 155 6.05 -5.02 34.67
CA ILE A 155 5.58 -5.59 35.91
C ILE A 155 6.79 -5.56 36.83
N ASP A 156 6.84 -4.57 37.71
CA ASP A 156 7.84 -4.47 38.76
C ASP A 156 7.72 -5.75 39.62
N PRO A 157 8.72 -6.65 39.58
CA PRO A 157 8.65 -7.90 40.31
C PRO A 157 8.51 -7.69 41.84
N ALA A 158 8.76 -6.48 42.34
CA ALA A 158 8.56 -6.13 43.74
C ALA A 158 7.09 -5.82 44.09
N LYS A 159 6.18 -5.69 43.11
CA LYS A 159 4.74 -5.45 43.33
C LYS A 159 3.85 -6.69 43.19
N VAL A 160 4.42 -7.83 42.79
CA VAL A 160 3.65 -9.07 42.58
C VAL A 160 3.39 -9.82 43.88
N ASP A 161 4.03 -9.42 45.01
CA ASP A 161 3.98 -10.17 46.29
C ASP A 161 2.79 -9.83 47.20
N MET A 162 1.84 -9.00 46.76
CA MET A 162 0.75 -8.57 47.65
C MET A 162 -0.62 -9.22 47.41
N ASP A 163 -0.80 -10.04 46.37
CA ASP A 163 -2.14 -10.59 46.07
C ASP A 163 -2.27 -12.11 46.20
N ILE A 164 -1.19 -12.83 46.57
CA ILE A 164 -1.25 -14.28 46.75
C ILE A 164 -1.92 -14.63 48.07
N SER A 165 -1.87 -13.75 49.07
CA SER A 165 -2.52 -13.98 50.37
C SER A 165 -4.06 -13.96 50.30
N ALA A 166 -4.64 -13.20 49.37
CA ALA A 166 -6.10 -13.12 49.19
C ALA A 166 -6.69 -14.36 48.52
N VAL A 167 -5.93 -14.99 47.65
CA VAL A 167 -6.37 -16.20 46.91
C VAL A 167 -6.33 -17.43 47.82
N GLN A 168 -5.34 -17.55 48.69
CA GLN A 168 -5.27 -18.67 49.66
C GLN A 168 -6.36 -18.62 50.74
N THR A 169 -6.85 -17.46 51.11
CA THR A 169 -7.96 -17.32 52.06
C THR A 169 -9.31 -17.72 51.47
N ALA A 170 -9.50 -17.53 50.16
CA ALA A 170 -10.74 -17.92 49.48
C ALA A 170 -10.84 -19.44 49.23
N GLU A 171 -9.72 -20.13 49.04
CA GLU A 171 -9.70 -21.59 48.91
C GLU A 171 -9.93 -22.32 50.26
N GLN A 172 -9.50 -21.77 51.38
CA GLN A 172 -9.72 -22.37 52.70
C GLN A 172 -11.17 -22.24 53.20
N ILE A 173 -11.93 -21.26 52.71
CA ILE A 173 -13.34 -21.09 53.09
C ILE A 173 -14.26 -22.07 52.33
N ASN A 174 -13.87 -22.55 51.20
CA ASN A 174 -14.70 -23.44 50.36
C ASN A 174 -14.56 -24.94 50.72
N VAL A 175 -13.63 -25.32 51.60
CA VAL A 175 -13.43 -26.73 52.01
C VAL A 175 -14.21 -27.05 53.31
N GLN A 176 -14.68 -26.06 54.08
CA GLN A 176 -15.35 -26.28 55.36
C GLN A 176 -16.89 -26.37 55.30
N THR A 177 -17.52 -26.28 54.16
CA THR A 177 -18.99 -26.30 54.04
C THR A 177 -19.57 -27.57 53.39
N LYS A 178 -18.85 -28.68 53.41
CA LYS A 178 -19.38 -29.96 52.90
C LYS A 178 -19.32 -31.03 54.00
N GLU A 179 -20.12 -30.87 55.04
CA GLU A 179 -20.47 -31.99 55.95
C GLU A 179 -21.50 -32.88 55.25
N PRO A 180 -21.31 -34.21 55.28
CA PRO A 180 -22.31 -35.15 54.78
C PRO A 180 -23.45 -35.31 55.79
N GLN A 181 -24.67 -35.13 55.31
CA GLN A 181 -25.87 -35.42 56.11
C GLN A 181 -26.02 -36.93 56.30
N PRO A 182 -26.40 -37.40 57.53
CA PRO A 182 -26.62 -38.81 57.85
C PRO A 182 -27.93 -39.30 57.27
N VAL A 183 -27.87 -40.47 56.64
CA VAL A 183 -29.04 -41.23 56.20
C VAL A 183 -29.61 -41.92 57.43
N ILE A 184 -30.87 -41.64 57.78
CA ILE A 184 -31.65 -42.33 58.79
C ILE A 184 -32.56 -43.36 58.15
N PRO A 185 -32.75 -44.59 58.69
CA PRO A 185 -33.38 -45.75 58.09
C PRO A 185 -34.92 -45.62 57.93
#